data_0d7e825f8692bb11ee386525c5356029
#
_entry.id   0d7e825f8692bb11ee386525c5356029
#
_cell.length_a   1.000
_cell.length_b   1.000
_cell.length_c   1.000
_cell.angle_alpha   90.00
_cell.angle_beta   90.00
_cell.angle_gamma   90.00
#
_symmetry.space_group_name_H-M   'P 1'
#
loop_
_entity.id
_entity.type
_entity.pdbx_description
1 polymer ?
#
loop_
_entity_poly.entity_id
_entity_poly.type
_entity_poly.pdbx_seq_one_letter_code
_entity_poly.pdbx_strand_id
1 'polypeptide(L)'
;MTALDTSIVIAAFAPWHEAHRAARRAVTPEAVIPAHVVTETYAVLTRMPEPFRMDARLVADYLAQQSGGRVIAPDAGLYESLTAAVATAGVTGGSTYDALVGLTAQRSGHQLLSLDLRAEPLASQRHGM
;
A
#
# COMPACT_ATOMS: atom_id res chain seq x y z
N MET A 1 -3.70 7.46 13.33
CA MET A 1 -4.04 7.66 11.91
C MET A 1 -3.41 6.54 11.10
N THR A 2 -4.13 6.01 10.13
CA THR A 2 -3.66 4.85 9.39
C THR A 2 -3.43 5.16 7.91
N ALA A 3 -2.44 4.47 7.35
CA ALA A 3 -2.19 4.42 5.92
C ALA A 3 -2.43 2.98 5.46
N LEU A 4 -3.07 2.81 4.32
CA LEU A 4 -3.48 1.50 3.84
C LEU A 4 -2.47 0.96 2.85
N ASP A 5 -1.98 -0.25 3.13
CA ASP A 5 -1.10 -0.97 2.21
C ASP A 5 -1.91 -1.57 1.06
N THR A 6 -1.21 -1.97 0.01
CA THR A 6 -1.81 -2.60 -1.18
C THR A 6 -2.69 -3.79 -0.81
N SER A 7 -2.23 -4.63 0.12
CA SER A 7 -3.00 -5.81 0.55
C SER A 7 -4.38 -5.44 1.08
N ILE A 8 -4.47 -4.35 1.83
CA ILE A 8 -5.76 -3.88 2.37
C ILE A 8 -6.66 -3.36 1.25
N VAL A 9 -6.10 -2.54 0.35
CA VAL A 9 -6.90 -1.93 -0.72
C VAL A 9 -7.45 -3.01 -1.66
N ILE A 10 -6.62 -4.00 -1.99
CA ILE A 10 -7.05 -5.14 -2.82
C ILE A 10 -8.17 -5.92 -2.13
N ALA A 11 -7.98 -6.28 -0.87
CA ALA A 11 -8.97 -7.08 -0.14
C ALA A 11 -10.29 -6.31 0.03
N ALA A 12 -10.21 -5.00 0.23
CA ALA A 12 -11.41 -4.17 0.36
C ALA A 12 -12.21 -4.09 -0.94
N PHE A 13 -11.53 -4.21 -2.09
CA PHE A 13 -12.20 -4.19 -3.38
C PHE A 13 -12.75 -5.57 -3.78
N ALA A 14 -12.01 -6.63 -3.50
CA ALA A 14 -12.27 -7.98 -4.03
C ALA A 14 -13.22 -8.77 -3.12
N PRO A 15 -14.50 -8.97 -3.50
CA PRO A 15 -15.45 -9.66 -2.63
C PRO A 15 -15.09 -11.12 -2.37
N TRP A 16 -14.28 -11.72 -3.27
CA TRP A 16 -13.83 -13.11 -3.13
C TRP A 16 -12.68 -13.27 -2.13
N HIS A 17 -12.09 -12.16 -1.68
CA HIS A 17 -10.97 -12.23 -0.76
C HIS A 17 -11.46 -12.57 0.65
N GLU A 18 -10.75 -13.49 1.33
CA GLU A 18 -11.18 -13.93 2.66
C GLU A 18 -11.18 -12.80 3.69
N ALA A 19 -10.33 -11.79 3.51
CA ALA A 19 -10.24 -10.64 4.42
C ALA A 19 -11.11 -9.47 3.97
N HIS A 20 -12.01 -9.67 3.02
CA HIS A 20 -12.78 -8.57 2.41
C HIS A 20 -13.49 -7.71 3.43
N ARG A 21 -14.22 -8.32 4.37
CA ARG A 21 -14.97 -7.57 5.36
C ARG A 21 -14.08 -6.76 6.30
N ALA A 22 -13.02 -7.39 6.77
CA ALA A 22 -12.09 -6.73 7.68
C ALA A 22 -11.40 -5.57 6.97
N ALA A 23 -10.99 -5.77 5.72
CA ALA A 23 -10.33 -4.73 4.94
C ALA A 23 -11.28 -3.55 4.70
N ARG A 24 -12.54 -3.82 4.39
CA ARG A 24 -13.50 -2.74 4.17
C ARG A 24 -13.70 -1.90 5.42
N ARG A 25 -13.67 -2.51 6.59
CA ARG A 25 -13.79 -1.77 7.84
C ARG A 25 -12.57 -0.88 8.09
N ALA A 26 -11.42 -1.25 7.54
CA ALA A 26 -10.20 -0.46 7.70
C ALA A 26 -10.18 0.79 6.82
N VAL A 27 -10.98 0.81 5.74
CA VAL A 27 -11.05 1.95 4.83
C VAL A 27 -12.00 2.99 5.42
N THR A 28 -11.50 3.72 6.41
CA THR A 28 -12.26 4.78 7.07
C THR A 28 -12.02 6.11 6.34
N PRO A 29 -12.85 7.13 6.57
CA PRO A 29 -12.64 8.44 5.93
C PRO A 29 -11.29 9.07 6.26
N GLU A 30 -10.70 8.76 7.41
CA GLU A 30 -9.43 9.33 7.84
C GLU A 30 -8.22 8.57 7.33
N ALA A 31 -8.41 7.36 6.83
CA ALA A 31 -7.28 6.55 6.32
C ALA A 31 -6.73 7.14 5.05
N VAL A 32 -5.40 7.16 4.93
CA VAL A 32 -4.74 7.68 3.74
C VAL A 32 -4.14 6.52 2.93
N ILE A 33 -3.82 6.79 1.68
CA ILE A 33 -3.28 5.77 0.78
C ILE A 33 -1.97 6.29 0.20
N PRO A 34 -0.84 5.62 0.48
CA PRO A 34 0.42 6.01 -0.15
C PRO A 34 0.32 5.95 -1.67
N ALA A 35 0.92 6.91 -2.35
CA ALA A 35 0.80 7.04 -3.80
C ALA A 35 1.16 5.75 -4.54
N HIS A 36 2.23 5.07 -4.11
CA HIS A 36 2.66 3.83 -4.75
C HIS A 36 1.56 2.75 -4.68
N VAL A 37 0.80 2.72 -3.58
CA VAL A 37 -0.26 1.72 -3.38
C VAL A 37 -1.35 1.86 -4.45
N VAL A 38 -1.66 3.08 -4.86
CA VAL A 38 -2.67 3.31 -5.91
C VAL A 38 -2.25 2.59 -7.21
N THR A 39 -1.03 2.83 -7.65
CA THR A 39 -0.52 2.24 -8.89
C THR A 39 -0.36 0.74 -8.76
N GLU A 40 0.16 0.28 -7.65
CA GLU A 40 0.39 -1.16 -7.44
C GLU A 40 -0.92 -1.93 -7.40
N THR A 41 -1.94 -1.39 -6.76
CA THR A 41 -3.26 -2.02 -6.71
C THR A 41 -3.82 -2.20 -8.13
N TYR A 42 -3.72 -1.16 -8.95
CA TYR A 42 -4.16 -1.25 -10.34
C TYR A 42 -3.41 -2.35 -11.08
N ALA A 43 -2.08 -2.37 -10.95
CA ALA A 43 -1.27 -3.36 -11.65
C ALA A 43 -1.62 -4.79 -11.24
N VAL A 44 -1.79 -5.03 -9.94
CA VAL A 44 -2.09 -6.36 -9.43
C VAL A 44 -3.47 -6.83 -9.90
N LEU A 45 -4.50 -6.01 -9.72
CA LEU A 45 -5.86 -6.43 -10.04
C LEU A 45 -6.09 -6.65 -11.53
N THR A 46 -5.39 -5.90 -12.38
CA THR A 46 -5.56 -6.01 -13.83
C THR A 46 -4.72 -7.12 -14.46
N ARG A 47 -3.76 -7.72 -13.71
CA ARG A 47 -2.93 -8.81 -14.23
C ARG A 47 -3.18 -10.15 -13.56
N MET A 48 -4.15 -10.23 -12.66
CA MET A 48 -4.45 -11.51 -11.99
C MET A 48 -4.91 -12.54 -13.01
N PRO A 49 -4.63 -13.85 -12.75
CA PRO A 49 -5.12 -14.89 -13.63
C PRO A 49 -6.64 -14.97 -13.56
N GLU A 50 -7.23 -15.45 -14.66
CA GLU A 50 -8.66 -15.70 -14.67
C GLU A 50 -9.01 -16.77 -13.65
N PRO A 51 -10.16 -16.71 -12.99
CA PRO A 51 -11.26 -15.74 -13.21
C PRO A 51 -11.16 -14.46 -12.37
N PHE A 52 -10.02 -14.20 -11.75
CA PHE A 52 -9.88 -13.09 -10.77
C PHE A 52 -9.45 -11.79 -11.41
N ARG A 53 -9.08 -11.82 -12.70
CA ARG A 53 -8.64 -10.58 -13.39
C ARG A 53 -9.80 -9.60 -13.47
N MET A 54 -9.49 -8.36 -13.08
CA MET A 54 -10.50 -7.31 -13.04
C MET A 54 -10.37 -6.41 -14.27
N ASP A 55 -11.53 -5.90 -14.73
CA ASP A 55 -11.55 -4.95 -15.83
C ASP A 55 -10.84 -3.66 -15.45
N ALA A 56 -9.98 -3.17 -16.36
CA ALA A 56 -9.13 -1.99 -16.10
C ALA A 56 -9.96 -0.76 -15.73
N ARG A 57 -11.07 -0.52 -16.44
CA ARG A 57 -11.90 0.65 -16.17
C ARG A 57 -12.55 0.58 -14.81
N LEU A 58 -13.02 -0.60 -14.45
CA LEU A 58 -13.63 -0.80 -13.15
C LEU A 58 -12.64 -0.54 -12.01
N VAL A 59 -11.42 -1.03 -12.15
CA VAL A 59 -10.37 -0.81 -11.15
C VAL A 59 -10.02 0.67 -11.06
N ALA A 60 -9.87 1.34 -12.20
CA ALA A 60 -9.54 2.77 -12.22
C ALA A 60 -10.63 3.59 -11.53
N ASP A 61 -11.89 3.28 -11.80
CA ASP A 61 -13.01 3.99 -11.17
C ASP A 61 -13.04 3.77 -9.66
N TYR A 62 -12.81 2.53 -9.22
CA TYR A 62 -12.74 2.21 -7.80
C TYR A 62 -11.63 3.01 -7.12
N LEU A 63 -10.44 3.01 -7.71
CA LEU A 63 -9.30 3.72 -7.12
C LEU A 63 -9.54 5.22 -7.06
N ALA A 64 -10.11 5.80 -8.11
CA ALA A 64 -10.43 7.23 -8.11
C ALA A 64 -11.39 7.58 -6.98
N GLN A 65 -12.38 6.72 -6.75
CA GLN A 65 -13.37 6.93 -5.71
C GLN A 65 -12.76 6.78 -4.32
N GLN A 66 -11.93 5.74 -4.12
CA GLN A 66 -11.36 5.45 -2.81
C GLN A 66 -10.21 6.39 -2.44
N SER A 67 -9.41 6.80 -3.41
CA SER A 67 -8.20 7.58 -3.13
C SER A 67 -8.40 9.08 -3.24
N GLY A 68 -9.56 9.55 -3.66
CA GLY A 68 -9.79 10.97 -3.87
C GLY A 68 -9.54 11.77 -2.59
N GLY A 69 -8.55 12.67 -2.65
CA GLY A 69 -8.19 13.51 -1.51
C GLY A 69 -7.45 12.81 -0.39
N ARG A 70 -7.11 11.53 -0.54
CA ARG A 70 -6.47 10.74 0.53
C ARG A 70 -5.07 10.28 0.18
N VAL A 71 -4.59 10.55 -1.01
CA VAL A 71 -3.27 10.06 -1.41
C VAL A 71 -2.19 10.89 -0.74
N ILE A 72 -1.22 10.20 -0.13
CA ILE A 72 -0.03 10.84 0.39
C ILE A 72 1.16 10.41 -0.46
N ALA A 73 1.96 11.39 -0.89
CA ALA A 73 3.08 11.13 -1.77
C ALA A 73 4.39 11.53 -1.12
N PRO A 74 5.45 10.75 -1.33
CA PRO A 74 6.76 11.13 -0.82
C PRO A 74 7.34 12.27 -1.65
N ASP A 75 8.21 13.06 -1.02
CA ASP A 75 8.95 14.08 -1.75
C ASP A 75 10.22 13.47 -2.35
N ALA A 76 10.95 14.30 -3.11
CA ALA A 76 12.18 13.85 -3.73
C ALA A 76 13.22 13.41 -2.70
N GLY A 77 13.25 14.06 -1.56
CA GLY A 77 14.21 13.71 -0.50
C GLY A 77 14.01 12.29 0.01
N LEU A 78 12.76 11.83 0.09
CA LEU A 78 12.52 10.45 0.50
C LEU A 78 13.12 9.48 -0.50
N TYR A 79 12.92 9.70 -1.79
CA TYR A 79 13.49 8.82 -2.82
C TYR A 79 15.01 8.84 -2.78
N GLU A 80 15.62 10.00 -2.57
CA GLU A 80 17.06 10.11 -2.51
C GLU A 80 17.65 9.33 -1.34
N SER A 81 16.97 9.34 -0.20
CA SER A 81 17.45 8.63 0.99
C SER A 81 17.05 7.16 0.99
N LEU A 82 16.00 6.78 0.26
CA LEU A 82 15.47 5.43 0.29
C LEU A 82 16.48 4.40 -0.17
N THR A 83 17.15 4.65 -1.29
CA THR A 83 18.07 3.67 -1.86
C THR A 83 19.25 3.39 -0.94
N ALA A 84 19.76 4.41 -0.28
CA ALA A 84 20.83 4.21 0.70
C ALA A 84 20.33 3.41 1.90
N ALA A 85 19.13 3.70 2.37
CA ALA A 85 18.58 3.03 3.54
C ALA A 85 18.31 1.54 3.28
N VAL A 86 17.69 1.21 2.14
CA VAL A 86 17.40 -0.18 1.82
C VAL A 86 18.66 -0.97 1.53
N ALA A 87 19.66 -0.35 0.88
CA ALA A 87 20.94 -1.00 0.63
C ALA A 87 21.63 -1.35 1.94
N THR A 88 21.64 -0.42 2.90
CA THR A 88 22.26 -0.66 4.20
C THR A 88 21.54 -1.78 4.95
N ALA A 89 20.22 -1.86 4.83
CA ALA A 89 19.42 -2.89 5.50
C ALA A 89 19.42 -4.23 4.76
N GLY A 90 20.06 -4.31 3.59
CA GLY A 90 20.07 -5.53 2.80
C GLY A 90 18.75 -5.82 2.08
N VAL A 91 17.91 -4.81 1.92
CA VAL A 91 16.63 -4.95 1.22
C VAL A 91 16.87 -4.77 -0.27
N THR A 92 16.38 -5.73 -1.07
CA THR A 92 16.55 -5.71 -2.52
C THR A 92 15.27 -6.17 -3.21
N GLY A 93 15.19 -5.92 -4.53
CA GLY A 93 14.09 -6.40 -5.36
C GLY A 93 12.77 -5.79 -4.97
N GLY A 94 11.71 -6.59 -5.02
CA GLY A 94 10.35 -6.14 -4.77
C GLY A 94 10.12 -5.60 -3.36
N SER A 95 10.91 -6.07 -2.40
CA SER A 95 10.81 -5.57 -1.03
C SER A 95 11.17 -4.09 -0.91
N THR A 96 11.86 -3.55 -1.92
CA THR A 96 12.15 -2.11 -1.98
C THR A 96 10.85 -1.29 -2.00
N TYR A 97 9.83 -1.78 -2.69
CA TYR A 97 8.55 -1.07 -2.77
C TYR A 97 7.81 -1.12 -1.44
N ASP A 98 7.94 -2.21 -0.70
CA ASP A 98 7.38 -2.29 0.65
C ASP A 98 8.01 -1.23 1.55
N ALA A 99 9.32 -1.05 1.44
CA ALA A 99 10.03 -0.02 2.19
C ALA A 99 9.56 1.39 1.76
N LEU A 100 9.35 1.60 0.46
CA LEU A 100 8.85 2.88 -0.04
C LEU A 100 7.50 3.22 0.57
N VAL A 101 6.58 2.26 0.57
CA VAL A 101 5.24 2.45 1.13
C VAL A 101 5.33 2.74 2.62
N GLY A 102 6.13 1.96 3.34
CA GLY A 102 6.27 2.13 4.78
C GLY A 102 6.86 3.48 5.16
N LEU A 103 7.90 3.92 4.44
CA LEU A 103 8.51 5.21 4.72
C LEU A 103 7.60 6.37 4.35
N THR A 104 6.81 6.22 3.29
CA THR A 104 5.82 7.24 2.93
C THR A 104 4.82 7.43 4.07
N ALA A 105 4.32 6.34 4.62
CA ALA A 105 3.39 6.40 5.75
C ALA A 105 4.04 7.02 6.97
N GLN A 106 5.26 6.57 7.31
CA GLN A 106 5.96 7.05 8.49
C GLN A 106 6.23 8.54 8.42
N ARG A 107 6.71 9.03 7.27
CA ARG A 107 7.01 10.44 7.10
C ARG A 107 5.80 11.33 7.24
N SER A 108 4.62 10.79 6.94
CA SER A 108 3.37 11.52 7.06
C SER A 108 2.72 11.36 8.44
N GLY A 109 3.38 10.68 9.35
CA GLY A 109 2.84 10.46 10.69
C GLY A 109 1.74 9.44 10.79
N HIS A 110 1.69 8.50 9.84
CA HIS A 110 0.65 7.46 9.79
C HIS A 110 1.23 6.10 10.08
N GLN A 111 0.42 5.24 10.70
CA GLN A 111 0.78 3.85 10.91
C GLN A 111 0.30 3.03 9.73
N LEU A 112 1.18 2.24 9.13
CA LEU A 112 0.82 1.40 7.99
C LEU A 112 0.02 0.19 8.46
N LEU A 113 -1.12 -0.04 7.81
CA LEU A 113 -1.95 -1.21 8.05
C LEU A 113 -1.82 -2.15 6.85
N SER A 114 -1.46 -3.40 7.11
CA SER A 114 -1.18 -4.39 6.07
C SER A 114 -1.69 -5.76 6.49
N LEU A 115 -2.12 -6.55 5.51
CA LEU A 115 -2.43 -7.97 5.71
C LEU A 115 -1.22 -8.86 5.49
N ASP A 116 -0.15 -8.32 4.89
CA ASP A 116 1.05 -9.08 4.57
C ASP A 116 2.15 -8.68 5.54
N LEU A 117 2.52 -9.59 6.44
CA LEU A 117 3.55 -9.31 7.42
C LEU A 117 4.90 -9.00 6.79
N ARG A 118 5.17 -9.55 5.60
CA ARG A 118 6.43 -9.26 4.89
C ARG A 118 6.46 -7.85 4.32
N ALA A 119 5.31 -7.20 4.20
CA ALA A 119 5.22 -5.83 3.71
C ALA A 119 5.41 -4.81 4.81
N GLU A 120 5.61 -5.24 6.06
CA GLU A 120 5.87 -4.30 7.13
C GLU A 120 7.12 -3.49 6.82
N PRO A 121 7.03 -2.16 6.96
CA PRO A 121 8.17 -1.31 6.64
C PRO A 121 9.27 -1.45 7.68
N LEU A 122 10.47 -1.03 7.29
CA LEU A 122 11.61 -1.02 8.20
C LEU A 122 11.29 -0.30 9.51
N ALA A 123 10.54 0.79 9.43
CA ALA A 123 10.15 1.55 10.62
C ALA A 123 9.28 0.73 11.56
N SER A 124 8.30 -0.01 11.01
CA SER A 124 7.43 -0.87 11.84
C SER A 124 8.21 -1.99 12.49
N GLN A 125 9.14 -2.57 11.75
CA GLN A 125 9.98 -3.63 12.29
C GLN A 125 10.80 -3.12 13.47
N ARG A 126 11.32 -1.91 13.37
CA ARG A 126 12.06 -1.31 14.48
C ARG A 126 11.18 -1.05 15.70
N HIS A 127 9.93 -0.67 15.46
CA HIS A 127 9.00 -0.42 16.56
C HIS A 127 8.53 -1.72 17.21
N GLY A 128 8.49 -2.79 16.46
CA GLY A 128 8.03 -4.08 16.97
C GLY A 128 9.03 -4.79 17.86
N MET A 129 10.17 -4.20 18.06
CA MET A 129 11.22 -4.83 18.86
C MET A 129 11.41 -4.22 20.24
#